data_96b21724a3475d079c6777b132261db6
#
_entry.id   96b21724a3475d079c6777b132261db6
#
_cell.length_a   1.000
_cell.length_b   1.000
_cell.length_c   1.000
_cell.angle_alpha   90.00
_cell.angle_beta   90.00
_cell.angle_gamma   90.00
#
_symmetry.space_group_name_H-M   'P 1'
#
loop_
_entity.id
_entity.type
_entity.pdbx_description
1 polymer ?
#
loop_
_entity_poly.entity_id
_entity_poly.type
_entity_poly.pdbx_seq_one_letter_code
_entity_poly.pdbx_strand_id
1 'polypeptide(L)'
;LALYHAEKDFGFGLSMFSSRTKNYEGMNKENRKGWYTGDGMFYLYNGDLSHYSNHYWATVNPYKLPGTTETSAPRDDDSGQGVLPSGFVGTNKLDEKNATAAMDFTNWNKTLTAHKSWFMLNGNIAFLGSAIQNRSNDTVSTTIEQRKENPESPYKVYVNDKEEGLADKENPYNATKSVFLESNDKNKNIGYFFFKKTDITMMKRIQEGAWKDINASQSDAKVQNTFITISQTHKGDGDSYSYMMIPNVDRTTFNQMVKDLEGALLKNNDKLQAVYDAQQQVWGIVKYDDSVSTISDRFQVRKRGLYTIRKEDNEYKVSYYNPETKSSAS
;
A
#
# COMPACT_ATOMS: atom_id res chain seq x y z
N LEU A 1 9.40 -3.47 11.21
CA LEU A 1 10.19 -3.40 9.99
C LEU A 1 9.68 -2.26 9.10
N ALA A 2 10.55 -1.41 8.64
CA ALA A 2 10.20 -0.29 7.78
C ALA A 2 11.09 -0.27 6.55
N LEU A 3 10.51 0.06 5.41
CA LEU A 3 11.23 0.37 4.18
C LEU A 3 11.01 1.85 3.87
N TYR A 4 12.06 2.55 3.53
CA TYR A 4 12.01 3.92 3.06
C TYR A 4 12.64 4.02 1.68
N HIS A 5 11.90 4.57 0.73
CA HIS A 5 12.34 4.82 -0.64
C HIS A 5 12.24 6.31 -0.92
N ALA A 6 13.33 6.94 -1.33
CA ALA A 6 13.39 8.37 -1.61
C ALA A 6 13.58 8.63 -3.10
N GLU A 7 12.76 9.49 -3.66
CA GLU A 7 12.91 10.08 -4.98
C GLU A 7 13.22 11.57 -4.84
N LYS A 8 13.49 12.25 -5.95
CA LYS A 8 13.86 13.67 -5.92
C LYS A 8 12.83 14.55 -5.21
N ASP A 9 11.55 14.31 -5.47
CA ASP A 9 10.47 15.18 -5.05
C ASP A 9 9.48 14.51 -4.06
N PHE A 10 9.70 13.26 -3.71
CA PHE A 10 8.90 12.55 -2.72
C PHE A 10 9.67 11.44 -2.02
N GLY A 11 9.14 11.00 -0.89
CA GLY A 11 9.58 9.81 -0.17
C GLY A 11 8.42 8.86 0.06
N PHE A 12 8.68 7.57 -0.05
CA PHE A 12 7.74 6.50 0.25
C PHE A 12 8.25 5.66 1.41
N GLY A 13 7.43 5.50 2.44
CA GLY A 13 7.72 4.65 3.58
C GLY A 13 6.71 3.51 3.68
N LEU A 14 7.16 2.35 4.15
CA LEU A 14 6.33 1.17 4.34
C LEU A 14 6.61 0.58 5.71
N SER A 15 5.54 0.34 6.49
CA SER A 15 5.62 -0.27 7.82
C SER A 15 5.03 -1.67 7.81
N MET A 16 5.86 -2.65 8.17
CA MET A 16 5.49 -4.06 8.23
C MET A 16 5.86 -4.64 9.59
N PHE A 17 5.02 -5.53 10.12
CA PHE A 17 5.40 -6.36 11.25
C PHE A 17 5.83 -7.75 10.77
N SER A 18 6.41 -8.55 11.66
CA SER A 18 6.99 -9.85 11.32
C SER A 18 6.90 -10.81 12.50
N SER A 19 7.44 -12.00 12.35
CA SER A 19 7.64 -12.93 13.47
C SER A 19 8.64 -12.41 14.50
N ARG A 20 9.38 -11.35 14.16
CA ARG A 20 10.42 -10.75 15.00
C ARG A 20 10.04 -9.39 15.58
N THR A 21 9.02 -8.76 15.03
CA THR A 21 8.61 -7.40 15.39
C THR A 21 7.10 -7.35 15.53
N LYS A 22 6.60 -6.83 16.63
CA LYS A 22 5.16 -6.66 16.86
C LYS A 22 4.53 -5.72 15.83
N ASN A 23 3.23 -5.89 15.63
CA ASN A 23 2.43 -5.04 14.76
C ASN A 23 2.36 -3.58 15.22
N TYR A 24 2.26 -3.37 16.53
CA TYR A 24 2.37 -2.06 17.16
C TYR A 24 2.71 -2.23 18.63
N GLU A 25 3.04 -1.14 19.28
CA GLU A 25 3.29 -1.11 20.72
C GLU A 25 2.44 0.00 21.36
N GLY A 26 1.63 -0.40 22.35
CA GLY A 26 0.78 0.50 23.11
C GLY A 26 1.13 0.40 24.60
N MET A 27 2.23 1.03 25.03
CA MET A 27 2.62 1.11 26.44
C MET A 27 2.01 2.35 27.09
N ASN A 28 1.64 2.24 28.38
CA ASN A 28 1.17 3.38 29.18
C ASN A 28 -0.02 4.13 28.56
N LYS A 29 -0.82 3.48 27.71
CA LYS A 29 -1.94 4.10 26.97
C LYS A 29 -1.50 5.27 26.08
N GLU A 30 -0.32 5.17 25.49
CA GLU A 30 0.26 6.22 24.64
C GLU A 30 -0.02 6.01 23.14
N ASN A 31 -0.41 4.80 22.72
CA ASN A 31 -0.71 4.46 21.32
C ASN A 31 -1.91 3.51 21.26
N ARG A 32 -3.07 3.97 21.69
CA ARG A 32 -4.23 3.13 21.98
C ARG A 32 -4.89 2.51 20.75
N LYS A 33 -4.78 3.15 19.58
CA LYS A 33 -5.40 2.74 18.33
C LYS A 33 -4.35 2.48 17.23
N GLY A 34 -3.14 2.12 17.61
CA GLY A 34 -2.06 1.79 16.67
C GLY A 34 -2.19 0.42 16.00
N TRP A 35 -3.33 -0.23 16.10
CA TRP A 35 -3.62 -1.62 15.72
C TRP A 35 -3.03 -2.05 14.39
N TYR A 36 -3.16 -1.22 13.37
CA TYR A 36 -2.86 -1.57 11.98
C TYR A 36 -1.64 -0.85 11.40
N THR A 37 -0.94 -0.08 12.22
CA THR A 37 0.21 0.72 11.74
C THR A 37 1.36 -0.12 11.19
N GLY A 38 1.46 -1.39 11.59
CA GLY A 38 2.46 -2.34 11.09
C GLY A 38 1.96 -3.30 10.02
N ASP A 39 0.71 -3.17 9.58
CA ASP A 39 0.05 -4.13 8.69
C ASP A 39 0.22 -3.76 7.20
N GLY A 40 1.34 -3.16 6.84
CA GLY A 40 1.59 -2.69 5.48
C GLY A 40 1.11 -1.27 5.24
N MET A 41 0.95 -0.46 6.27
CA MET A 41 0.68 0.96 6.10
C MET A 41 1.79 1.62 5.32
N PHE A 42 1.45 2.43 4.33
CA PHE A 42 2.42 3.26 3.65
C PHE A 42 2.35 4.72 4.09
N TYR A 43 3.47 5.40 3.91
CA TYR A 43 3.63 6.84 4.12
C TYR A 43 4.12 7.46 2.82
N LEU A 44 3.41 8.47 2.33
CA LEU A 44 3.85 9.27 1.19
C LEU A 44 4.15 10.69 1.64
N TYR A 45 5.42 11.05 1.58
CA TYR A 45 5.92 12.40 1.86
C TYR A 45 6.18 13.09 0.53
N ASN A 46 5.30 14.01 0.16
CA ASN A 46 5.41 14.80 -1.08
C ASN A 46 5.43 16.31 -0.78
N GLY A 47 5.01 17.14 -1.72
CA GLY A 47 4.97 18.59 -1.53
C GLY A 47 4.00 19.10 -0.45
N ASP A 48 3.05 18.26 -0.01
CA ASP A 48 2.22 18.56 1.16
C ASP A 48 2.95 18.18 2.45
N LEU A 49 3.79 19.08 2.94
CA LEU A 49 4.62 18.86 4.13
C LEU A 49 3.80 18.76 5.42
N SER A 50 2.54 19.17 5.39
CA SER A 50 1.66 19.16 6.57
C SER A 50 0.78 17.92 6.66
N HIS A 51 0.88 16.97 5.72
CA HIS A 51 -0.05 15.83 5.66
C HIS A 51 -0.08 15.03 6.97
N TYR A 52 1.08 14.63 7.51
CA TYR A 52 1.15 13.84 8.74
C TYR A 52 1.23 14.69 10.03
N SER A 53 1.22 16.01 9.91
CA SER A 53 1.08 16.96 11.03
C SER A 53 -0.36 17.46 11.15
N ASN A 54 -0.59 18.54 11.91
CA ASN A 54 -1.91 19.16 12.04
C ASN A 54 -3.02 18.16 12.44
N HIS A 55 -2.74 17.37 13.48
CA HIS A 55 -3.68 16.44 14.08
C HIS A 55 -4.04 15.22 13.20
N TYR A 56 -3.16 14.80 12.31
CA TYR A 56 -3.38 13.61 11.47
C TYR A 56 -3.81 12.40 12.32
N TRP A 57 -3.01 12.04 13.32
CA TRP A 57 -3.24 10.82 14.11
C TRP A 57 -4.48 10.90 15.01
N ALA A 58 -4.87 12.11 15.43
CA ALA A 58 -6.08 12.31 16.21
C ALA A 58 -7.37 12.24 15.37
N THR A 59 -7.26 12.37 14.04
CA THR A 59 -8.42 12.51 13.14
C THR A 59 -8.52 11.41 12.08
N VAL A 60 -7.42 10.73 11.76
CA VAL A 60 -7.43 9.62 10.80
C VAL A 60 -8.33 8.48 11.30
N ASN A 61 -9.05 7.82 10.40
CA ASN A 61 -9.77 6.59 10.75
C ASN A 61 -8.76 5.45 10.96
N PRO A 62 -8.56 4.96 12.20
CA PRO A 62 -7.55 3.96 12.49
C PRO A 62 -7.85 2.57 11.93
N TYR A 63 -9.09 2.34 11.46
CA TYR A 63 -9.52 1.11 10.77
C TYR A 63 -9.14 1.09 9.29
N LYS A 64 -8.82 2.25 8.71
CA LYS A 64 -8.62 2.41 7.26
C LYS A 64 -7.29 3.10 6.94
N LEU A 65 -6.21 2.64 7.57
CA LEU A 65 -4.88 3.17 7.27
C LEU A 65 -4.46 2.80 5.84
N PRO A 66 -3.85 3.73 5.10
CA PRO A 66 -3.56 3.52 3.69
C PRO A 66 -2.61 2.32 3.47
N GLY A 67 -2.97 1.45 2.54
CA GLY A 67 -2.22 0.24 2.18
C GLY A 67 -2.60 -1.00 2.98
N THR A 68 -3.45 -0.89 4.01
CA THR A 68 -3.81 -2.04 4.85
C THR A 68 -5.00 -2.82 4.28
N THR A 69 -5.05 -4.11 4.60
CA THR A 69 -6.16 -5.02 4.29
C THR A 69 -6.66 -5.61 5.59
N GLU A 70 -7.91 -5.29 5.95
CA GLU A 70 -8.43 -5.57 7.28
C GLU A 70 -9.89 -6.04 7.24
N THR A 71 -10.30 -6.75 8.30
CA THR A 71 -11.71 -7.05 8.55
C THR A 71 -12.41 -5.86 9.21
N SER A 72 -13.74 -5.84 9.13
CA SER A 72 -14.57 -4.83 9.79
C SER A 72 -14.82 -5.11 11.28
N ALA A 73 -14.16 -6.10 11.87
CA ALA A 73 -14.29 -6.43 13.28
C ALA A 73 -13.92 -5.22 14.15
N PRO A 74 -14.73 -4.89 15.17
CA PRO A 74 -14.39 -3.81 16.09
C PRO A 74 -13.14 -4.15 16.90
N ARG A 75 -12.38 -3.12 17.23
CA ARG A 75 -11.15 -3.23 18.02
C ARG A 75 -11.29 -2.45 19.33
N ASP A 76 -10.87 -3.09 20.40
CA ASP A 76 -10.71 -2.41 21.69
C ASP A 76 -9.37 -1.67 21.73
N ASP A 77 -9.33 -0.57 22.46
CA ASP A 77 -8.09 0.17 22.70
C ASP A 77 -7.03 -0.76 23.31
N ASP A 78 -5.79 -0.58 22.90
CA ASP A 78 -4.63 -1.33 23.40
C ASP A 78 -4.68 -2.86 23.15
N SER A 79 -5.58 -3.33 22.26
CA SER A 79 -5.79 -4.77 22.01
C SER A 79 -4.94 -5.32 20.86
N GLY A 80 -4.78 -6.64 20.84
CA GLY A 80 -4.29 -7.36 19.67
C GLY A 80 -2.83 -7.09 19.29
N GLN A 81 -1.98 -6.76 20.26
CA GLN A 81 -0.54 -6.63 20.04
C GLN A 81 0.07 -8.03 19.88
N GLY A 82 0.91 -8.21 18.87
CA GLY A 82 1.53 -9.50 18.63
C GLY A 82 2.46 -9.51 17.43
N VAL A 83 3.06 -10.66 17.23
CA VAL A 83 3.96 -10.92 16.10
C VAL A 83 3.24 -11.72 15.02
N LEU A 84 3.79 -11.70 13.81
CA LEU A 84 3.29 -12.47 12.69
C LEU A 84 3.67 -13.95 12.84
N PRO A 85 2.79 -14.93 12.51
CA PRO A 85 3.18 -16.34 12.48
C PRO A 85 4.27 -16.64 11.47
N SER A 86 4.26 -16.00 10.30
CA SER A 86 5.23 -16.20 9.24
C SER A 86 6.47 -15.32 9.39
N GLY A 87 7.63 -15.89 9.10
CA GLY A 87 8.89 -15.15 8.96
C GLY A 87 9.10 -14.55 7.57
N PHE A 88 8.20 -14.81 6.61
CA PHE A 88 8.31 -14.31 5.25
C PHE A 88 7.85 -12.87 5.15
N VAL A 89 8.66 -11.99 5.70
CA VAL A 89 8.49 -10.52 5.67
C VAL A 89 9.86 -9.90 5.44
N GLY A 90 9.99 -9.12 4.39
CA GLY A 90 11.28 -8.49 4.12
C GLY A 90 11.26 -7.57 2.91
N THR A 91 12.43 -7.06 2.63
CA THR A 91 12.70 -6.13 1.54
C THR A 91 13.93 -6.58 0.77
N ASN A 92 13.94 -6.26 -0.52
CA ASN A 92 15.05 -6.55 -1.42
C ASN A 92 15.31 -5.31 -2.27
N LYS A 93 16.52 -4.76 -2.18
CA LYS A 93 16.93 -3.56 -2.91
C LYS A 93 17.91 -3.94 -4.02
N LEU A 94 17.66 -3.47 -5.23
CA LEU A 94 18.59 -3.57 -6.34
C LEU A 94 19.49 -2.33 -6.42
N ASP A 95 18.89 -1.16 -6.38
CA ASP A 95 19.56 0.14 -6.45
C ASP A 95 18.69 1.21 -5.75
N GLU A 96 19.07 2.48 -5.89
CA GLU A 96 18.36 3.59 -5.23
C GLU A 96 16.94 3.80 -5.73
N LYS A 97 16.58 3.28 -6.89
CA LYS A 97 15.26 3.47 -7.52
C LYS A 97 14.39 2.23 -7.53
N ASN A 98 14.96 1.06 -7.29
CA ASN A 98 14.28 -0.21 -7.51
C ASN A 98 14.41 -1.15 -6.32
N ALA A 99 13.28 -1.48 -5.73
CA ALA A 99 13.20 -2.37 -4.58
C ALA A 99 11.88 -3.15 -4.57
N THR A 100 11.90 -4.30 -3.90
CA THR A 100 10.74 -5.18 -3.72
C THR A 100 10.54 -5.44 -2.24
N ALA A 101 9.29 -5.44 -1.78
CA ALA A 101 8.92 -5.79 -0.41
C ALA A 101 7.78 -6.79 -0.39
N ALA A 102 7.73 -7.64 0.62
CA ALA A 102 6.67 -8.62 0.78
C ALA A 102 6.36 -8.89 2.24
N MET A 103 5.12 -9.23 2.50
CA MET A 103 4.64 -9.68 3.81
C MET A 103 3.61 -10.79 3.62
N ASP A 104 3.93 -11.99 4.12
CA ASP A 104 2.97 -13.08 4.29
C ASP A 104 2.11 -12.76 5.52
N PHE A 105 1.00 -12.08 5.27
CA PHE A 105 0.19 -11.40 6.29
C PHE A 105 -0.83 -12.33 6.93
N THR A 106 -0.92 -12.25 8.24
CA THR A 106 -2.02 -12.78 9.05
C THR A 106 -2.44 -11.66 10.02
N ASN A 107 -3.75 -11.38 10.10
CA ASN A 107 -4.24 -10.31 10.95
C ASN A 107 -4.15 -10.66 12.45
N TRP A 108 -4.42 -9.69 13.30
CA TRP A 108 -4.25 -9.74 14.76
C TRP A 108 -4.97 -10.91 15.44
N ASN A 109 -6.16 -11.31 14.98
CA ASN A 109 -6.95 -12.42 15.54
C ASN A 109 -6.94 -13.68 14.67
N LYS A 110 -6.07 -13.76 13.67
CA LYS A 110 -5.86 -14.91 12.79
C LYS A 110 -7.09 -15.31 11.96
N THR A 111 -7.98 -14.37 11.71
CA THR A 111 -9.16 -14.60 10.86
C THR A 111 -8.94 -14.25 9.40
N LEU A 112 -7.90 -13.49 9.10
CA LEU A 112 -7.59 -13.00 7.76
C LEU A 112 -6.13 -13.27 7.42
N THR A 113 -5.90 -13.84 6.23
CA THR A 113 -4.56 -14.01 5.66
C THR A 113 -4.51 -13.42 4.26
N ALA A 114 -3.33 -12.95 3.84
CA ALA A 114 -3.08 -12.45 2.49
C ALA A 114 -1.59 -12.44 2.17
N HIS A 115 -1.25 -12.57 0.90
CA HIS A 115 0.09 -12.29 0.38
C HIS A 115 0.12 -10.85 -0.11
N LYS A 116 0.94 -10.03 0.51
CA LYS A 116 1.06 -8.59 0.18
C LYS A 116 2.46 -8.28 -0.33
N SER A 117 2.54 -7.57 -1.43
CA SER A 117 3.82 -7.14 -1.99
C SER A 117 3.77 -5.71 -2.51
N TRP A 118 4.93 -5.08 -2.50
CA TRP A 118 5.14 -3.70 -2.94
C TRP A 118 6.38 -3.65 -3.82
N PHE A 119 6.26 -2.93 -4.94
CA PHE A 119 7.34 -2.82 -5.90
C PHE A 119 7.60 -1.34 -6.17
N MET A 120 8.72 -0.85 -5.68
CA MET A 120 9.20 0.50 -5.95
C MET A 120 10.06 0.41 -7.21
N LEU A 121 9.47 0.70 -8.37
CA LEU A 121 10.13 0.59 -9.66
C LEU A 121 10.06 1.92 -10.40
N ASN A 122 11.22 2.49 -10.70
CA ASN A 122 11.34 3.71 -11.49
C ASN A 122 10.48 4.88 -11.00
N GLY A 123 10.43 5.08 -9.66
CA GLY A 123 9.68 6.18 -9.06
C GLY A 123 8.17 5.94 -8.93
N ASN A 124 7.68 4.77 -9.29
CA ASN A 124 6.29 4.36 -9.09
C ASN A 124 6.21 3.22 -8.08
N ILE A 125 5.09 3.08 -7.41
CA ILE A 125 4.91 2.03 -6.41
C ILE A 125 3.73 1.16 -6.82
N ALA A 126 4.00 -0.11 -7.14
CA ALA A 126 2.95 -1.10 -7.37
C ALA A 126 2.59 -1.82 -6.06
N PHE A 127 1.29 -2.02 -5.84
CA PHE A 127 0.73 -2.71 -4.69
C PHE A 127 -0.01 -3.95 -5.19
N LEU A 128 0.41 -5.12 -4.75
CA LEU A 128 -0.26 -6.38 -5.08
C LEU A 128 -0.71 -7.11 -3.81
N GLY A 129 -1.92 -7.63 -3.85
CA GLY A 129 -2.46 -8.52 -2.84
C GLY A 129 -3.11 -9.72 -3.48
N SER A 130 -2.83 -10.91 -2.94
CA SER A 130 -3.38 -12.18 -3.41
C SER A 130 -3.59 -13.12 -2.25
N ALA A 131 -4.15 -14.31 -2.53
CA ALA A 131 -4.41 -15.34 -1.51
C ALA A 131 -5.16 -14.78 -0.29
N ILE A 132 -6.08 -13.84 -0.52
CA ILE A 132 -6.90 -13.26 0.54
C ILE A 132 -7.90 -14.31 1.00
N GLN A 133 -7.83 -14.69 2.29
CA GLN A 133 -8.74 -15.64 2.91
C GLN A 133 -9.30 -15.05 4.19
N ASN A 134 -10.63 -15.04 4.29
CA ASN A 134 -11.36 -14.55 5.44
C ASN A 134 -12.14 -15.69 6.11
N ARG A 135 -11.78 -16.01 7.34
CA ARG A 135 -12.43 -17.06 8.16
C ARG A 135 -13.50 -16.50 9.11
N SER A 136 -13.74 -15.19 9.05
CA SER A 136 -14.78 -14.52 9.84
C SER A 136 -16.00 -14.21 8.99
N ASN A 137 -17.07 -13.72 9.64
CA ASN A 137 -18.24 -13.20 8.96
C ASN A 137 -18.13 -11.69 8.69
N ASP A 138 -17.00 -11.06 9.04
CA ASP A 138 -16.77 -9.65 8.84
C ASP A 138 -16.43 -9.35 7.38
N THR A 139 -16.73 -8.13 6.94
CA THR A 139 -16.31 -7.63 5.64
C THR A 139 -14.80 -7.39 5.62
N VAL A 140 -14.16 -7.72 4.52
CA VAL A 140 -12.73 -7.44 4.29
C VAL A 140 -12.59 -6.37 3.23
N SER A 141 -11.75 -5.38 3.51
CA SER A 141 -11.41 -4.34 2.53
C SER A 141 -9.92 -3.99 2.55
N THR A 142 -9.42 -3.56 1.40
CA THR A 142 -8.11 -2.91 1.28
C THR A 142 -8.32 -1.42 1.15
N THR A 143 -7.67 -0.65 2.02
CA THR A 143 -7.66 0.81 1.91
C THR A 143 -6.53 1.20 0.97
N ILE A 144 -6.91 1.72 -0.20
CA ILE A 144 -5.95 2.17 -1.21
C ILE A 144 -5.33 3.47 -0.77
N GLU A 145 -6.15 4.39 -0.24
CA GLU A 145 -5.70 5.67 0.27
C GLU A 145 -6.67 6.20 1.33
N GLN A 146 -6.11 6.88 2.32
CA GLN A 146 -6.83 7.80 3.18
C GLN A 146 -5.96 9.04 3.30
N ARG A 147 -6.27 10.05 2.46
CA ARG A 147 -5.42 11.24 2.31
C ARG A 147 -6.05 12.45 2.95
N LYS A 148 -5.34 13.08 3.88
CA LYS A 148 -5.77 14.32 4.50
C LYS A 148 -5.68 15.45 3.49
N GLU A 149 -6.76 16.20 3.31
CA GLU A 149 -6.81 17.35 2.44
C GLU A 149 -6.26 18.59 3.17
N ASN A 150 -5.35 19.30 2.51
CA ASN A 150 -4.89 20.59 2.97
C ASN A 150 -5.93 21.65 2.54
N PRO A 151 -6.57 22.40 3.48
CA PRO A 151 -7.58 23.42 3.13
C PRO A 151 -7.07 24.50 2.17
N GLU A 152 -5.77 24.81 2.22
CA GLU A 152 -5.15 25.79 1.33
C GLU A 152 -4.87 25.25 -0.08
N SER A 153 -4.97 23.93 -0.25
CA SER A 153 -4.63 23.22 -1.48
C SER A 153 -5.53 21.99 -1.64
N PRO A 154 -6.87 22.21 -1.75
CA PRO A 154 -7.81 21.09 -1.86
C PRO A 154 -7.61 20.33 -3.16
N TYR A 155 -8.01 19.04 -3.15
CA TYR A 155 -7.94 18.19 -4.32
C TYR A 155 -9.20 18.29 -5.18
N LYS A 156 -9.00 18.39 -6.50
CA LYS A 156 -9.99 17.91 -7.47
C LYS A 156 -9.77 16.42 -7.67
N VAL A 157 -10.84 15.66 -7.73
CA VAL A 157 -10.79 14.20 -7.86
C VAL A 157 -11.29 13.79 -9.23
N TYR A 158 -10.49 12.99 -9.94
CA TYR A 158 -10.84 12.45 -11.25
C TYR A 158 -10.91 10.94 -11.15
N VAL A 159 -12.00 10.36 -11.64
CA VAL A 159 -12.20 8.91 -11.74
C VAL A 159 -12.34 8.58 -13.22
N ASN A 160 -11.47 7.72 -13.74
CA ASN A 160 -11.38 7.44 -15.17
C ASN A 160 -11.27 8.74 -16.01
N ASP A 161 -10.43 9.66 -15.55
CA ASP A 161 -10.20 11.00 -16.14
C ASP A 161 -11.42 11.92 -16.17
N LYS A 162 -12.45 11.63 -15.38
CA LYS A 162 -13.63 12.48 -15.23
C LYS A 162 -13.69 13.05 -13.84
N GLU A 163 -13.86 14.38 -13.71
CA GLU A 163 -14.01 15.05 -12.43
C GLU A 163 -15.26 14.57 -11.69
N GLU A 164 -15.09 14.21 -10.42
CA GLU A 164 -16.16 13.74 -9.55
C GLU A 164 -16.18 14.55 -8.24
N GLY A 165 -17.40 14.93 -7.81
CA GLY A 165 -17.62 15.46 -6.48
C GLY A 165 -17.90 14.32 -5.52
N LEU A 166 -17.03 14.13 -4.51
CA LEU A 166 -17.20 13.04 -3.55
C LEU A 166 -18.19 13.43 -2.45
N ALA A 167 -19.05 12.49 -2.06
CA ALA A 167 -19.93 12.63 -0.91
C ALA A 167 -19.22 12.30 0.41
N ASP A 168 -19.85 12.65 1.53
CA ASP A 168 -19.34 12.39 2.88
C ASP A 168 -19.63 10.96 3.38
N LYS A 169 -20.07 10.09 2.51
CA LYS A 169 -20.32 8.67 2.72
C LYS A 169 -19.68 7.85 1.59
N GLU A 170 -19.42 6.58 1.85
CA GLU A 170 -18.91 5.67 0.83
C GLU A 170 -19.89 5.52 -0.32
N ASN A 171 -19.45 5.89 -1.52
CA ASN A 171 -20.17 5.69 -2.76
C ASN A 171 -19.40 4.75 -3.69
N PRO A 172 -20.10 3.86 -4.41
CA PRO A 172 -19.45 2.96 -5.35
C PRO A 172 -19.02 3.68 -6.63
N TYR A 173 -17.84 3.30 -7.12
CA TYR A 173 -17.30 3.65 -8.43
C TYR A 173 -16.87 2.36 -9.09
N ASN A 174 -17.72 1.81 -9.95
CA ASN A 174 -17.52 0.49 -10.53
C ASN A 174 -16.65 0.57 -11.79
N ALA A 175 -15.93 -0.53 -12.06
CA ALA A 175 -15.04 -0.65 -13.21
C ALA A 175 -14.03 0.50 -13.32
N THR A 176 -13.45 0.89 -12.20
CA THR A 176 -12.49 1.99 -12.13
C THR A 176 -11.12 1.54 -12.65
N LYS A 177 -10.58 2.31 -13.58
CA LYS A 177 -9.25 2.13 -14.15
C LYS A 177 -8.22 3.06 -13.51
N SER A 178 -8.64 4.28 -13.14
CA SER A 178 -7.75 5.26 -12.54
C SER A 178 -8.49 6.22 -11.61
N VAL A 179 -7.75 6.72 -10.62
CA VAL A 179 -8.15 7.84 -9.76
C VAL A 179 -6.99 8.82 -9.73
N PHE A 180 -7.30 10.10 -9.87
CA PHE A 180 -6.27 11.15 -9.80
C PHE A 180 -6.71 12.25 -8.83
N LEU A 181 -5.85 12.51 -7.84
CA LEU A 181 -6.01 13.59 -6.88
C LEU A 181 -5.16 14.76 -7.35
N GLU A 182 -5.83 15.80 -7.86
CA GLU A 182 -5.18 16.99 -8.42
C GLU A 182 -5.21 18.16 -7.46
N SER A 183 -4.05 18.67 -7.11
CA SER A 183 -3.85 19.90 -6.36
C SER A 183 -3.45 21.04 -7.30
N ASN A 184 -3.35 22.24 -6.78
CA ASN A 184 -2.80 23.41 -7.50
C ASN A 184 -1.27 23.31 -7.70
N ASP A 185 -0.62 22.34 -7.11
CA ASP A 185 0.81 22.06 -7.23
C ASP A 185 0.98 20.57 -7.56
N LYS A 186 1.61 20.27 -8.70
CA LYS A 186 1.84 18.89 -9.14
C LYS A 186 2.61 18.05 -8.11
N ASN A 187 3.46 18.67 -7.29
CA ASN A 187 4.22 17.98 -6.24
C ASN A 187 3.36 17.51 -5.07
N LYS A 188 2.06 17.83 -5.07
CA LYS A 188 1.05 17.32 -4.14
C LYS A 188 0.10 16.33 -4.81
N ASN A 189 0.17 16.16 -6.13
CA ASN A 189 -0.70 15.28 -6.89
C ASN A 189 -0.37 13.81 -6.62
N ILE A 190 -1.40 12.96 -6.68
CA ILE A 190 -1.24 11.51 -6.53
C ILE A 190 -2.18 10.83 -7.53
N GLY A 191 -1.61 9.99 -8.39
CA GLY A 191 -2.38 9.14 -9.29
C GLY A 191 -2.41 7.69 -8.82
N TYR A 192 -3.52 7.02 -9.06
CA TYR A 192 -3.71 5.59 -8.81
C TYR A 192 -4.21 4.93 -10.09
N PHE A 193 -3.48 3.94 -10.55
CA PHE A 193 -3.80 3.15 -11.73
C PHE A 193 -4.11 1.71 -11.30
N PHE A 194 -5.30 1.20 -11.66
CA PHE A 194 -5.68 -0.19 -11.39
C PHE A 194 -5.33 -1.04 -12.59
N PHE A 195 -4.51 -2.08 -12.40
CA PHE A 195 -4.10 -2.97 -13.50
C PHE A 195 -5.29 -3.72 -14.11
N LYS A 196 -6.33 -3.95 -13.30
CA LYS A 196 -7.62 -4.48 -13.76
C LYS A 196 -8.70 -3.51 -13.34
N LYS A 197 -9.73 -3.35 -14.16
CA LYS A 197 -10.92 -2.57 -13.76
C LYS A 197 -11.43 -3.07 -12.42
N THR A 198 -11.55 -2.18 -11.46
CA THR A 198 -11.80 -2.52 -10.06
C THR A 198 -12.99 -1.73 -9.54
N ASP A 199 -13.88 -2.40 -8.82
CA ASP A 199 -14.96 -1.76 -8.10
C ASP A 199 -14.42 -1.23 -6.78
N ILE A 200 -14.49 0.08 -6.61
CA ILE A 200 -14.00 0.77 -5.41
C ILE A 200 -15.11 1.59 -4.77
N THR A 201 -14.91 1.99 -3.54
CA THR A 201 -15.69 3.03 -2.87
C THR A 201 -14.81 4.24 -2.59
N MET A 202 -15.42 5.42 -2.66
CA MET A 202 -14.74 6.67 -2.34
C MET A 202 -15.65 7.57 -1.52
N MET A 203 -15.04 8.34 -0.62
CA MET A 203 -15.73 9.37 0.15
C MET A 203 -14.77 10.51 0.46
N LYS A 204 -15.32 11.68 0.73
CA LYS A 204 -14.62 12.84 1.29
C LYS A 204 -15.42 13.33 2.48
N ARG A 205 -14.85 13.23 3.68
CA ARG A 205 -15.57 13.61 4.89
C ARG A 205 -14.68 14.29 5.91
N ILE A 206 -15.31 15.09 6.74
CA ILE A 206 -14.70 15.67 7.93
C ILE A 206 -14.67 14.58 9.00
N GLN A 207 -13.47 14.34 9.56
CA GLN A 207 -13.27 13.40 10.65
C GLN A 207 -12.79 14.18 11.88
N GLU A 208 -13.49 13.97 13.01
CA GLU A 208 -13.22 14.61 14.27
C GLU A 208 -12.63 13.61 15.26
N GLY A 209 -11.75 14.09 16.11
CA GLY A 209 -11.17 13.31 17.20
C GLY A 209 -10.48 14.21 18.23
N ALA A 210 -9.91 13.56 19.23
CA ALA A 210 -9.08 14.23 20.23
C ALA A 210 -7.80 13.40 20.44
N TRP A 211 -6.70 14.06 20.74
CA TRP A 211 -5.43 13.36 21.03
C TRP A 211 -5.56 12.39 22.19
N LYS A 212 -6.44 12.70 23.16
CA LYS A 212 -6.73 11.82 24.30
C LYS A 212 -7.28 10.46 23.86
N ASP A 213 -7.94 10.36 22.71
CA ASP A 213 -8.48 9.11 22.19
C ASP A 213 -7.39 8.08 21.86
N ILE A 214 -6.19 8.56 21.53
CA ILE A 214 -5.05 7.71 21.16
C ILE A 214 -3.91 7.75 22.19
N ASN A 215 -3.87 8.79 23.01
CA ASN A 215 -2.89 8.93 24.10
C ASN A 215 -3.58 9.55 25.32
N ALA A 216 -3.79 8.74 26.36
CA ALA A 216 -4.61 9.09 27.52
C ALA A 216 -4.14 10.34 28.28
N SER A 217 -2.86 10.71 28.14
CA SER A 217 -2.27 11.88 28.82
C SER A 217 -2.41 13.18 28.04
N GLN A 218 -2.93 13.13 26.82
CA GLN A 218 -3.04 14.28 25.93
C GLN A 218 -4.38 15.01 26.08
N SER A 219 -4.52 16.12 25.36
CA SER A 219 -5.69 16.99 25.37
C SER A 219 -6.97 16.26 24.89
N ASP A 220 -8.10 16.54 25.52
CA ASP A 220 -9.44 16.12 25.11
C ASP A 220 -10.13 17.11 24.18
N ALA A 221 -9.46 18.20 23.81
CA ALA A 221 -9.98 19.18 22.84
C ALA A 221 -10.25 18.54 21.49
N LYS A 222 -11.43 18.79 20.93
CA LYS A 222 -11.80 18.26 19.63
C LYS A 222 -11.05 18.98 18.51
N VAL A 223 -10.52 18.19 17.60
CA VAL A 223 -9.83 18.63 16.36
C VAL A 223 -10.45 17.91 15.17
N GLN A 224 -10.34 18.47 13.99
CA GLN A 224 -10.91 17.88 12.79
C GLN A 224 -10.03 18.11 11.57
N ASN A 225 -10.12 17.20 10.61
CA ASN A 225 -9.52 17.28 9.29
C ASN A 225 -10.47 16.67 8.26
N THR A 226 -10.31 17.07 7.01
CA THR A 226 -11.00 16.45 5.89
C THR A 226 -10.11 15.38 5.28
N PHE A 227 -10.66 14.18 5.04
CA PHE A 227 -9.97 13.05 4.43
C PHE A 227 -10.70 12.56 3.18
N ILE A 228 -9.92 12.19 2.17
CA ILE A 228 -10.40 11.41 1.02
C ILE A 228 -9.99 9.95 1.27
N THR A 229 -10.97 9.05 1.24
CA THR A 229 -10.75 7.62 1.46
C THR A 229 -11.14 6.84 0.20
N ILE A 230 -10.24 5.98 -0.25
CA ILE A 230 -10.43 5.09 -1.40
C ILE A 230 -10.26 3.66 -0.90
N SER A 231 -11.27 2.80 -1.10
CA SER A 231 -11.26 1.43 -0.60
C SER A 231 -11.75 0.45 -1.66
N GLN A 232 -11.24 -0.78 -1.60
CA GLN A 232 -11.76 -1.92 -2.34
C GLN A 232 -12.28 -2.95 -1.35
N THR A 233 -13.57 -3.28 -1.42
CA THR A 233 -14.17 -4.36 -0.64
C THR A 233 -13.94 -5.68 -1.36
N HIS A 234 -13.45 -6.69 -0.63
CA HIS A 234 -13.21 -8.02 -1.18
C HIS A 234 -14.44 -8.90 -1.07
N LYS A 235 -14.75 -9.63 -2.15
CA LYS A 235 -16.02 -10.36 -2.29
C LYS A 235 -15.95 -11.82 -1.87
N GLY A 236 -14.78 -12.32 -1.45
CA GLY A 236 -14.62 -13.71 -1.03
C GLY A 236 -13.18 -14.17 -1.10
N ASP A 237 -12.98 -15.43 -0.74
CA ASP A 237 -11.66 -16.06 -0.75
C ASP A 237 -11.07 -16.09 -2.16
N GLY A 238 -9.79 -15.83 -2.25
CA GLY A 238 -9.07 -15.78 -3.51
C GLY A 238 -9.22 -14.46 -4.27
N ASP A 239 -9.92 -13.47 -3.73
CA ASP A 239 -9.94 -12.12 -4.28
C ASP A 239 -8.54 -11.49 -4.21
N SER A 240 -8.32 -10.45 -4.98
CA SER A 240 -7.01 -9.82 -5.11
C SER A 240 -7.15 -8.31 -5.32
N TYR A 241 -6.06 -7.60 -5.13
CA TYR A 241 -5.95 -6.21 -5.55
C TYR A 241 -4.64 -5.98 -6.29
N SER A 242 -4.66 -5.06 -7.25
CA SER A 242 -3.47 -4.71 -8.02
C SER A 242 -3.58 -3.28 -8.52
N TYR A 243 -2.75 -2.40 -8.00
CA TYR A 243 -2.75 -1.00 -8.41
C TYR A 243 -1.35 -0.39 -8.29
N MET A 244 -1.16 0.74 -8.96
CA MET A 244 0.09 1.50 -8.91
C MET A 244 -0.19 2.91 -8.45
N MET A 245 0.61 3.40 -7.52
CA MET A 245 0.62 4.79 -7.08
C MET A 245 1.69 5.56 -7.85
N ILE A 246 1.30 6.68 -8.42
CA ILE A 246 2.15 7.55 -9.23
C ILE A 246 2.11 8.96 -8.62
N PRO A 247 3.11 9.31 -7.78
CA PRO A 247 3.15 10.63 -7.15
C PRO A 247 3.73 11.71 -8.05
N ASN A 248 3.38 12.96 -7.77
CA ASN A 248 4.08 14.15 -8.23
C ASN A 248 4.13 14.34 -9.75
N VAL A 249 3.05 13.98 -10.43
CA VAL A 249 2.89 14.20 -11.88
C VAL A 249 1.67 15.05 -12.14
N ASP A 250 1.63 15.74 -13.28
CA ASP A 250 0.41 16.37 -13.74
C ASP A 250 -0.56 15.33 -14.36
N ARG A 251 -1.81 15.71 -14.52
CA ARG A 251 -2.85 14.79 -15.00
C ARG A 251 -2.60 14.31 -16.44
N THR A 252 -2.08 15.14 -17.30
CA THR A 252 -1.75 14.76 -18.67
C THR A 252 -0.66 13.69 -18.70
N THR A 253 0.41 13.88 -17.92
CA THR A 253 1.49 12.91 -17.76
C THR A 253 0.97 11.62 -17.16
N PHE A 254 0.14 11.69 -16.10
CA PHE A 254 -0.48 10.51 -15.50
C PHE A 254 -1.27 9.69 -16.52
N ASN A 255 -2.12 10.34 -17.31
CA ASN A 255 -2.93 9.65 -18.32
C ASN A 255 -2.08 8.97 -19.38
N GLN A 256 -0.95 9.56 -19.77
CA GLN A 256 0.00 8.92 -20.69
C GLN A 256 0.68 7.71 -20.02
N MET A 257 1.12 7.84 -18.78
CA MET A 257 1.73 6.74 -18.01
C MET A 257 0.78 5.56 -17.84
N VAL A 258 -0.52 5.82 -17.61
CA VAL A 258 -1.55 4.76 -17.52
C VAL A 258 -1.57 3.89 -18.78
N LYS A 259 -1.46 4.50 -19.95
CA LYS A 259 -1.40 3.76 -21.23
C LYS A 259 -0.13 2.91 -21.32
N ASP A 260 1.00 3.45 -20.90
CA ASP A 260 2.29 2.76 -20.95
C ASP A 260 2.39 1.60 -19.94
N LEU A 261 1.61 1.66 -18.86
CA LEU A 261 1.64 0.70 -17.76
C LEU A 261 0.62 -0.45 -17.88
N GLU A 262 -0.18 -0.49 -18.94
CA GLU A 262 -1.24 -1.52 -19.09
C GLU A 262 -0.72 -2.96 -19.04
N GLY A 263 0.47 -3.22 -19.50
CA GLY A 263 1.10 -4.54 -19.51
C GLY A 263 2.05 -4.81 -18.36
N ALA A 264 2.13 -3.93 -17.36
CA ALA A 264 3.16 -4.01 -16.31
C ALA A 264 2.91 -5.13 -15.31
N LEU A 265 1.66 -5.50 -15.04
CA LEU A 265 1.33 -6.63 -14.17
C LEU A 265 1.56 -7.96 -14.91
N LEU A 266 2.49 -8.77 -14.41
CA LEU A 266 2.78 -10.07 -15.00
C LEU A 266 1.99 -11.20 -14.33
N LYS A 267 1.96 -11.24 -13.00
CA LYS A 267 1.23 -12.23 -12.19
C LYS A 267 0.84 -11.63 -10.83
N ASN A 268 -0.30 -12.08 -10.35
CA ASN A 268 -0.75 -11.82 -8.99
C ASN A 268 -1.62 -12.97 -8.51
N ASN A 269 -1.00 -14.01 -7.96
CA ASN A 269 -1.69 -15.19 -7.43
C ASN A 269 -1.04 -15.66 -6.12
N ASP A 270 -1.46 -16.80 -5.59
CA ASP A 270 -0.99 -17.32 -4.31
C ASP A 270 0.50 -17.71 -4.31
N LYS A 271 1.09 -18.00 -5.47
CA LYS A 271 2.47 -18.48 -5.61
C LYS A 271 3.44 -17.41 -6.08
N LEU A 272 2.95 -16.43 -6.86
CA LEU A 272 3.78 -15.49 -7.58
C LEU A 272 3.11 -14.12 -7.68
N GLN A 273 3.88 -13.10 -7.32
CA GLN A 273 3.53 -11.71 -7.58
C GLN A 273 4.67 -11.07 -8.36
N ALA A 274 4.39 -10.51 -9.53
CA ALA A 274 5.43 -9.98 -10.41
C ALA A 274 4.94 -8.80 -11.22
N VAL A 275 5.78 -7.76 -11.28
CA VAL A 275 5.56 -6.52 -12.03
C VAL A 275 6.80 -6.22 -12.86
N TYR A 276 6.59 -5.64 -14.04
CA TYR A 276 7.66 -5.26 -14.95
C TYR A 276 7.54 -3.79 -15.35
N ASP A 277 8.63 -3.04 -15.17
CA ASP A 277 8.78 -1.68 -15.70
C ASP A 277 9.53 -1.73 -17.04
N ALA A 278 8.80 -1.46 -18.11
CA ALA A 278 9.36 -1.57 -19.48
C ALA A 278 10.36 -0.45 -19.81
N GLN A 279 10.22 0.71 -19.20
CA GLN A 279 11.09 1.86 -19.46
C GLN A 279 12.52 1.61 -18.99
N GLN A 280 12.69 1.06 -17.79
CA GLN A 280 14.01 0.71 -17.23
C GLN A 280 14.36 -0.77 -17.36
N GLN A 281 13.46 -1.59 -17.88
CA GLN A 281 13.61 -3.04 -17.99
C GLN A 281 13.93 -3.69 -16.63
N VAL A 282 13.08 -3.38 -15.64
CA VAL A 282 13.21 -3.89 -14.27
C VAL A 282 12.02 -4.74 -13.90
N TRP A 283 12.29 -5.90 -13.30
CA TRP A 283 11.27 -6.79 -12.72
C TRP A 283 11.34 -6.74 -11.20
N GLY A 284 10.17 -6.63 -10.56
CA GLY A 284 10.01 -6.97 -9.16
C GLY A 284 9.23 -8.27 -9.05
N ILE A 285 9.72 -9.22 -8.25
CA ILE A 285 9.15 -10.58 -8.18
C ILE A 285 9.15 -11.05 -6.75
N VAL A 286 8.02 -11.61 -6.32
CA VAL A 286 7.92 -12.33 -5.04
C VAL A 286 7.43 -13.76 -5.31
N LYS A 287 8.26 -14.73 -4.93
CA LYS A 287 7.94 -16.17 -4.98
C LYS A 287 7.59 -16.66 -3.57
N TYR A 288 6.43 -17.29 -3.44
CA TYR A 288 5.96 -17.83 -2.16
C TYR A 288 6.24 -19.33 -2.00
N ASP A 289 6.72 -20.00 -3.05
CA ASP A 289 7.15 -21.40 -3.02
C ASP A 289 8.38 -21.64 -3.91
N ASP A 290 8.88 -22.86 -3.94
CA ASP A 290 10.06 -23.25 -4.74
C ASP A 290 9.69 -23.82 -6.12
N SER A 291 8.47 -23.64 -6.60
CA SER A 291 8.08 -24.06 -7.95
C SER A 291 8.73 -23.17 -9.01
N VAL A 292 8.93 -23.71 -10.20
CA VAL A 292 9.45 -22.96 -11.34
C VAL A 292 8.36 -22.03 -11.87
N SER A 293 8.69 -20.73 -12.02
CA SER A 293 7.83 -19.74 -12.66
C SER A 293 8.55 -19.08 -13.82
N THR A 294 7.93 -19.11 -14.99
CA THR A 294 8.40 -18.37 -16.16
C THR A 294 7.99 -16.91 -16.01
N ILE A 295 8.98 -16.01 -16.01
CA ILE A 295 8.76 -14.56 -15.87
C ILE A 295 8.72 -13.90 -17.24
N SER A 296 9.64 -14.28 -18.13
CA SER A 296 9.69 -13.82 -19.51
C SER A 296 10.10 -14.98 -20.40
N ASP A 297 10.15 -14.76 -21.70
CA ASP A 297 10.68 -15.72 -22.68
C ASP A 297 12.18 -16.02 -22.48
N ARG A 298 12.86 -15.25 -21.61
CA ARG A 298 14.30 -15.30 -21.42
C ARG A 298 14.74 -15.88 -20.10
N PHE A 299 13.88 -15.87 -19.06
CA PHE A 299 14.28 -16.42 -17.76
C PHE A 299 13.11 -16.92 -16.93
N GLN A 300 13.44 -17.79 -16.01
CA GLN A 300 12.57 -18.38 -15.00
C GLN A 300 13.15 -18.15 -13.62
N VAL A 301 12.30 -18.12 -12.61
CA VAL A 301 12.71 -18.10 -11.20
C VAL A 301 12.12 -19.31 -10.48
N ARG A 302 12.85 -19.84 -9.51
CA ARG A 302 12.43 -21.02 -8.75
C ARG A 302 12.34 -20.75 -7.26
N LYS A 303 13.45 -20.31 -6.66
CA LYS A 303 13.56 -20.23 -5.20
C LYS A 303 12.56 -19.25 -4.62
N ARG A 304 11.95 -19.65 -3.51
CA ARG A 304 11.14 -18.77 -2.65
C ARG A 304 11.96 -17.54 -2.22
N GLY A 305 11.37 -16.37 -2.32
CA GLY A 305 12.06 -15.12 -1.96
C GLY A 305 11.63 -13.93 -2.79
N LEU A 306 12.35 -12.84 -2.58
CA LEU A 306 12.15 -11.56 -3.25
C LEU A 306 13.27 -11.33 -4.26
N TYR A 307 12.88 -10.88 -5.45
CA TYR A 307 13.83 -10.59 -6.54
C TYR A 307 13.58 -9.18 -7.04
N THR A 308 14.66 -8.47 -7.31
CA THR A 308 14.64 -7.24 -8.12
C THR A 308 15.69 -7.40 -9.20
N ILE A 309 15.25 -7.38 -10.46
CA ILE A 309 16.08 -7.76 -11.60
C ILE A 309 16.04 -6.65 -12.64
N ARG A 310 17.20 -6.21 -13.12
CA ARG A 310 17.30 -5.28 -14.25
C ARG A 310 18.08 -5.90 -15.39
N LYS A 311 17.56 -5.74 -16.61
CA LYS A 311 18.32 -6.07 -17.83
C LYS A 311 19.21 -4.89 -18.20
N GLU A 312 20.52 -5.16 -18.32
CA GLU A 312 21.54 -4.21 -18.76
C GLU A 312 22.24 -4.81 -20.00
N ASP A 313 21.98 -4.25 -21.19
CA ASP A 313 22.52 -4.78 -22.47
C ASP A 313 22.17 -6.27 -22.65
N ASN A 314 23.15 -7.15 -22.60
CA ASN A 314 22.99 -8.60 -22.71
C ASN A 314 23.07 -9.34 -21.37
N GLU A 315 23.13 -8.62 -20.26
CA GLU A 315 23.28 -9.17 -18.92
C GLU A 315 22.08 -8.83 -18.05
N TYR A 316 21.94 -9.56 -16.94
CA TYR A 316 20.96 -9.29 -15.91
C TYR A 316 21.64 -8.99 -14.60
N LYS A 317 21.30 -7.85 -14.00
CA LYS A 317 21.68 -7.52 -12.63
C LYS A 317 20.56 -8.01 -11.71
N VAL A 318 20.89 -8.92 -10.79
CA VAL A 318 19.92 -9.60 -9.93
C VAL A 318 20.25 -9.30 -8.48
N SER A 319 19.22 -8.92 -7.72
CA SER A 319 19.26 -8.93 -6.26
C SER A 319 18.18 -9.88 -5.75
N TYR A 320 18.55 -10.80 -4.86
CA TYR A 320 17.70 -11.83 -4.29
C TYR A 320 17.81 -11.86 -2.77
N TYR A 321 16.69 -12.06 -2.11
CA TYR A 321 16.65 -12.25 -0.65
C TYR A 321 15.49 -13.14 -0.23
N ASN A 322 15.76 -14.15 0.60
CA ASN A 322 14.73 -14.91 1.30
C ASN A 322 14.72 -14.50 2.77
N PRO A 323 13.67 -13.78 3.23
CA PRO A 323 13.63 -13.26 4.59
C PRO A 323 13.46 -14.34 5.67
N GLU A 324 12.97 -15.54 5.33
CA GLU A 324 12.84 -16.65 6.29
C GLU A 324 14.19 -17.26 6.60
N THR A 325 14.97 -17.60 5.57
CA THR A 325 16.30 -18.24 5.71
C THR A 325 17.41 -17.22 5.85
N LYS A 326 17.12 -15.93 5.59
CA LYS A 326 18.11 -14.85 5.52
C LYS A 326 19.21 -15.11 4.49
N SER A 327 18.92 -15.92 3.46
CA SER A 327 19.83 -16.15 2.35
C SER A 327 19.70 -15.05 1.30
N SER A 328 20.79 -14.65 0.70
CA SER A 328 20.85 -13.60 -0.33
C SER A 328 21.81 -13.98 -1.46
N ALA A 329 21.59 -13.35 -2.61
CA ALA A 329 22.47 -13.42 -3.76
C ALA A 329 22.37 -12.12 -4.58
N SER A 330 23.46 -11.77 -5.27
CA SER A 330 23.55 -10.62 -6.16
C SER A 330 24.27 -10.98 -7.45
#